data_13b4418a42afe24eeef6ce04be70d112
#
_entry.id   13b4418a42afe24eeef6ce04be70d112
#
_cell.length_a   1.000
_cell.length_b   1.000
_cell.length_c   1.000
_cell.angle_alpha   90.00
_cell.angle_beta   90.00
_cell.angle_gamma   90.00
#
_symmetry.space_group_name_H-M   'P 1'
#
loop_
_entity.id
_entity.type
_entity.pdbx_description
1 polymer ?
#
loop_
_entity_poly.entity_id
_entity_poly.type
_entity_poly.pdbx_seq_one_letter_code
_entity_poly.pdbx_strand_id
1 'polypeptide(L)'
;MCSLFRCRLRSVAVHGRHFFGGAPCDFARFQCHADAIHGHHHDHGEFDPHIWLDPVLVKVQAKNIAAALSEKYPENKALFEANLAKFEAKLDELDGFIKSTLANVKNREFIVYHPSWGYFAKRYDLEQIAIEVDGKE
;
A
#
# COMPACT_ATOMS: atom_id res chain seq x y z
N MET A 1 -15.83 10.22 13.42
CA MET A 1 -16.56 8.96 13.59
C MET A 1 -16.49 8.22 12.25
N CYS A 2 -15.56 7.26 12.13
CA CYS A 2 -15.40 6.46 10.92
C CYS A 2 -16.45 5.35 10.89
N SER A 3 -17.38 5.43 9.94
CA SER A 3 -18.36 4.37 9.70
C SER A 3 -17.66 3.13 9.14
N LEU A 4 -17.83 2.02 9.83
CA LEU A 4 -17.38 0.69 9.40
C LEU A 4 -18.13 0.27 8.13
N PHE A 5 -17.52 0.50 6.97
CA PHE A 5 -18.00 -0.09 5.73
C PHE A 5 -17.59 -1.56 5.69
N ARG A 6 -18.58 -2.44 5.77
CA ARG A 6 -18.44 -3.87 5.50
C ARG A 6 -18.01 -4.06 4.05
N CYS A 7 -16.76 -4.40 3.84
CA CYS A 7 -16.28 -4.85 2.54
C CYS A 7 -16.96 -6.20 2.22
N ARG A 8 -17.94 -6.21 1.30
CA ARG A 8 -18.51 -7.45 0.77
C ARG A 8 -17.52 -8.04 -0.22
N LEU A 9 -16.92 -9.15 0.14
CA LEU A 9 -16.17 -10.00 -0.80
C LEU A 9 -17.15 -10.44 -1.92
N ARG A 10 -16.87 -10.02 -3.14
CA ARG A 10 -17.55 -10.56 -4.33
C ARG A 10 -16.71 -11.70 -4.89
N SER A 11 -17.31 -12.86 -5.02
CA SER A 11 -16.69 -13.98 -5.72
C SER A 11 -16.78 -13.77 -7.22
N VAL A 12 -15.66 -13.86 -7.91
CA VAL A 12 -15.59 -13.87 -9.38
C VAL A 12 -15.22 -15.27 -9.80
N ALA A 13 -16.07 -15.90 -10.60
CA ALA A 13 -15.79 -17.21 -11.18
C ALA A 13 -14.93 -17.05 -12.44
N VAL A 14 -13.70 -17.54 -12.40
CA VAL A 14 -12.83 -17.64 -13.56
C VAL A 14 -12.48 -19.12 -13.75
N HIS A 15 -12.83 -19.69 -14.89
CA HIS A 15 -12.56 -21.09 -15.26
C HIS A 15 -13.03 -22.14 -14.24
N GLY A 16 -14.26 -22.01 -13.72
CA GLY A 16 -14.86 -23.01 -12.83
C GLY A 16 -14.28 -23.09 -11.43
N ARG A 17 -13.40 -22.17 -11.04
CA ARG A 17 -12.88 -22.01 -9.67
C ARG A 17 -13.25 -20.63 -9.15
N HIS A 18 -13.83 -20.59 -7.97
CA HIS A 18 -14.16 -19.33 -7.31
C HIS A 18 -12.88 -18.67 -6.76
N PHE A 19 -12.49 -17.54 -7.34
CA PHE A 19 -11.51 -16.66 -6.75
C PHE A 19 -12.21 -15.53 -5.99
N PHE A 20 -11.83 -15.29 -4.74
CA PHE A 20 -12.28 -14.15 -4.00
C PHE A 20 -11.49 -12.91 -4.47
N GLY A 21 -12.15 -12.10 -5.29
CA GLY A 21 -11.65 -10.79 -5.69
C GLY A 21 -12.44 -9.72 -4.94
N GLY A 22 -11.95 -9.28 -3.80
CA GLY A 22 -12.40 -8.08 -3.12
C GLY A 22 -11.35 -7.01 -3.37
N ALA A 23 -11.67 -5.99 -4.17
CA ALA A 23 -10.89 -4.76 -4.09
C ALA A 23 -11.10 -4.19 -2.68
N PRO A 24 -10.07 -3.94 -1.89
CA PRO A 24 -10.23 -3.36 -0.57
C PRO A 24 -10.81 -1.95 -0.75
N CYS A 25 -12.04 -1.75 -0.28
CA CYS A 25 -12.73 -0.46 -0.40
C CYS A 25 -11.99 0.70 0.28
N ASP A 26 -11.07 0.39 1.19
CA ASP A 26 -10.21 1.38 1.86
C ASP A 26 -9.06 1.87 0.99
N PHE A 27 -8.70 1.16 -0.05
CA PHE A 27 -7.64 1.54 -0.97
C PHE A 27 -7.95 2.84 -1.71
N ALA A 28 -9.15 2.96 -2.25
CA ALA A 28 -9.59 4.16 -2.95
C ALA A 28 -9.60 5.41 -2.04
N ARG A 29 -9.78 5.22 -0.75
CA ARG A 29 -9.87 6.33 0.21
C ARG A 29 -8.48 6.88 0.62
N PHE A 30 -7.45 6.04 0.61
CA PHE A 30 -6.07 6.51 0.83
C PHE A 30 -5.52 7.22 -0.40
N GLN A 31 -5.97 6.86 -1.58
CA GLN A 31 -5.55 7.46 -2.84
C GLN A 31 -6.08 8.88 -3.06
N CYS A 32 -7.26 9.22 -2.54
CA CYS A 32 -7.86 10.55 -2.73
C CYS A 32 -7.05 11.72 -2.16
N HIS A 33 -6.03 11.49 -1.34
CA HIS A 33 -5.19 12.54 -0.79
C HIS A 33 -3.82 12.70 -1.48
N ALA A 34 -3.50 11.84 -2.44
CA ALA A 34 -2.25 11.94 -3.19
C ALA A 34 -2.30 12.96 -4.33
N ASP A 35 -3.51 13.33 -4.78
CA ASP A 35 -3.73 14.16 -5.98
C ASP A 35 -3.35 15.64 -5.83
N ALA A 36 -2.80 16.05 -4.69
CA ALA A 36 -2.46 17.46 -4.44
C ALA A 36 -1.03 17.83 -4.84
N ILE A 37 -0.22 16.92 -5.38
CA ILE A 37 1.18 17.21 -5.72
C ILE A 37 1.43 16.88 -7.19
N HIS A 38 1.37 17.92 -8.01
CA HIS A 38 1.90 18.13 -9.37
C HIS A 38 1.85 16.94 -10.36
N GLY A 39 0.97 17.15 -11.33
CA GLY A 39 0.67 16.38 -12.50
C GLY A 39 1.83 15.77 -13.25
N HIS A 40 1.86 14.46 -13.21
CA HIS A 40 2.27 13.64 -14.32
C HIS A 40 1.28 12.48 -14.39
N HIS A 41 0.36 12.56 -15.35
CA HIS A 41 -0.60 11.52 -15.64
C HIS A 41 0.13 10.32 -16.24
N HIS A 42 0.31 9.27 -15.45
CA HIS A 42 0.54 7.95 -15.98
C HIS A 42 -0.82 7.29 -16.20
N ASP A 43 -0.98 6.58 -17.32
CA ASP A 43 -2.22 5.89 -17.73
C ASP A 43 -2.50 4.63 -16.88
N HIS A 44 -2.17 4.68 -15.58
CA HIS A 44 -2.42 3.64 -14.57
C HIS A 44 -3.75 3.83 -13.84
N GLY A 45 -4.73 4.50 -14.47
CA GLY A 45 -5.98 4.85 -13.81
C GLY A 45 -5.84 6.08 -12.91
N GLU A 46 -6.93 6.46 -12.27
CA GLU A 46 -7.04 7.67 -11.43
C GLU A 46 -6.15 7.62 -10.16
N PHE A 47 -5.53 6.47 -9.85
CA PHE A 47 -4.85 6.24 -8.57
C PHE A 47 -3.49 5.56 -8.72
N ASP A 48 -2.49 6.02 -7.94
CA ASP A 48 -1.18 5.38 -7.83
C ASP A 48 -1.32 4.00 -7.13
N PRO A 49 -0.96 2.88 -7.80
CA PRO A 49 -1.09 1.55 -7.23
C PRO A 49 0.05 1.17 -6.25
N HIS A 50 1.17 1.92 -6.19
CA HIS A 50 2.44 1.52 -5.57
C HIS A 50 2.46 1.63 -4.04
N ILE A 51 1.35 1.30 -3.38
CA ILE A 51 1.21 1.40 -1.92
C ILE A 51 2.14 0.47 -1.14
N TRP A 52 2.62 -0.63 -1.76
CA TRP A 52 3.50 -1.61 -1.11
C TRP A 52 4.92 -1.09 -0.85
N LEU A 53 5.25 0.10 -1.33
CA LEU A 53 6.53 0.77 -1.06
C LEU A 53 6.50 1.63 0.21
N ASP A 54 5.34 1.75 0.86
CA ASP A 54 5.18 2.44 2.15
C ASP A 54 4.96 1.41 3.27
N PRO A 55 5.89 1.26 4.23
CA PRO A 55 5.78 0.26 5.30
C PRO A 55 4.48 0.34 6.11
N VAL A 56 3.94 1.55 6.30
CA VAL A 56 2.70 1.73 7.06
C VAL A 56 1.48 1.30 6.25
N LEU A 57 1.47 1.53 4.93
CA LEU A 57 0.41 1.04 4.06
C LEU A 57 0.48 -0.48 3.88
N VAL A 58 1.69 -1.07 3.88
CA VAL A 58 1.87 -2.54 3.87
C VAL A 58 1.22 -3.19 5.10
N LYS A 59 1.21 -2.52 6.27
CA LYS A 59 0.49 -3.04 7.45
C LYS A 59 -1.02 -3.15 7.19
N VAL A 60 -1.61 -2.18 6.47
CA VAL A 60 -3.03 -2.24 6.08
C VAL A 60 -3.28 -3.40 5.12
N GLN A 61 -2.40 -3.59 4.13
CA GLN A 61 -2.48 -4.74 3.21
C GLN A 61 -2.41 -6.07 3.98
N ALA A 62 -1.44 -6.21 4.88
CA ALA A 62 -1.24 -7.43 5.66
C ALA A 62 -2.44 -7.75 6.54
N LYS A 63 -3.06 -6.75 7.17
CA LYS A 63 -4.30 -6.91 7.95
C LYS A 63 -5.45 -7.42 7.08
N ASN A 64 -5.64 -6.84 5.91
CA ASN A 64 -6.70 -7.26 5.00
C ASN A 64 -6.49 -8.70 4.51
N ILE A 65 -5.25 -9.07 4.20
CA ILE A 65 -4.88 -10.44 3.80
C ILE A 65 -5.15 -11.41 4.95
N ALA A 66 -4.68 -11.11 6.16
CA ALA A 66 -4.88 -11.96 7.33
C ALA A 66 -6.37 -12.13 7.67
N ALA A 67 -7.17 -11.08 7.54
CA ALA A 67 -8.62 -11.13 7.76
C ALA A 67 -9.30 -12.05 6.73
N ALA A 68 -8.99 -11.89 5.44
CA ALA A 68 -9.55 -12.72 4.37
C ALA A 68 -9.14 -14.20 4.51
N LEU A 69 -7.89 -14.46 4.88
CA LEU A 69 -7.42 -15.83 5.13
C LEU A 69 -8.11 -16.44 6.36
N SER A 70 -8.30 -15.66 7.43
CA SER A 70 -8.98 -16.12 8.65
C SER A 70 -10.47 -16.40 8.42
N GLU A 71 -11.11 -15.66 7.52
CA GLU A 71 -12.49 -15.94 7.11
C GLU A 71 -12.57 -17.24 6.32
N LYS A 72 -11.63 -17.46 5.40
CA LYS A 72 -11.62 -18.63 4.53
C LYS A 72 -11.15 -19.91 5.21
N TYR A 73 -10.22 -19.79 6.17
CA TYR A 73 -9.57 -20.90 6.88
C TYR A 73 -9.59 -20.64 8.39
N PRO A 74 -10.78 -20.70 9.03
CA PRO A 74 -10.95 -20.33 10.43
C PRO A 74 -10.13 -21.18 11.42
N GLU A 75 -9.82 -22.41 11.03
CA GLU A 75 -8.96 -23.31 11.82
C GLU A 75 -7.52 -22.81 11.95
N ASN A 76 -7.06 -21.97 11.00
CA ASN A 76 -5.72 -21.40 10.99
C ASN A 76 -5.67 -19.93 11.49
N LYS A 77 -6.78 -19.38 11.95
CA LYS A 77 -6.90 -17.96 12.34
C LYS A 77 -5.81 -17.54 13.32
N ALA A 78 -5.58 -18.31 14.38
CA ALA A 78 -4.56 -18.00 15.37
C ALA A 78 -3.13 -17.93 14.78
N LEU A 79 -2.84 -18.77 13.78
CA LEU A 79 -1.56 -18.76 13.06
C LEU A 79 -1.42 -17.48 12.22
N PHE A 80 -2.48 -17.09 11.50
CA PHE A 80 -2.47 -15.88 10.67
C PHE A 80 -2.31 -14.63 11.53
N GLU A 81 -3.04 -14.53 12.65
CA GLU A 81 -2.93 -13.43 13.60
C GLU A 81 -1.53 -13.33 14.23
N ALA A 82 -0.93 -14.46 14.61
CA ALA A 82 0.42 -14.48 15.16
C ALA A 82 1.47 -14.06 14.12
N ASN A 83 1.32 -14.48 12.88
CA ASN A 83 2.22 -14.09 11.79
C ASN A 83 2.03 -12.60 11.41
N LEU A 84 0.80 -12.11 11.40
CA LEU A 84 0.50 -10.70 11.19
C LEU A 84 1.21 -9.84 12.24
N ALA A 85 1.06 -10.16 13.52
CA ALA A 85 1.70 -9.42 14.61
C ALA A 85 3.23 -9.35 14.46
N LYS A 86 3.88 -10.47 14.10
CA LYS A 86 5.33 -10.51 13.84
C LYS A 86 5.73 -9.65 12.63
N PHE A 87 4.91 -9.66 11.59
CA PHE A 87 5.18 -8.88 10.39
C PHE A 87 5.00 -7.39 10.63
N GLU A 88 3.93 -7.01 11.36
CA GLU A 88 3.70 -5.61 11.75
C GLU A 88 4.86 -5.05 12.60
N ALA A 89 5.37 -5.84 13.55
CA ALA A 89 6.52 -5.42 14.35
C ALA A 89 7.76 -5.14 13.48
N LYS A 90 8.04 -5.99 12.47
CA LYS A 90 9.14 -5.75 11.51
C LYS A 90 8.92 -4.50 10.67
N LEU A 91 7.68 -4.21 10.29
CA LEU A 91 7.36 -2.99 9.54
C LEU A 91 7.50 -1.75 10.41
N ASP A 92 7.19 -1.82 11.72
CA ASP A 92 7.42 -0.74 12.66
C ASP A 92 8.92 -0.48 12.88
N GLU A 93 9.73 -1.55 12.98
CA GLU A 93 11.19 -1.45 13.02
C GLU A 93 11.74 -0.78 11.76
N LEU A 94 11.25 -1.19 10.59
CA LEU A 94 11.65 -0.61 9.29
C LEU A 94 11.27 0.86 9.20
N ASP A 95 10.05 1.23 9.57
CA ASP A 95 9.59 2.63 9.58
C ASP A 95 10.46 3.49 10.50
N GLY A 96 10.77 2.99 11.71
CA GLY A 96 11.68 3.65 12.64
C GLY A 96 13.10 3.81 12.09
N PHE A 97 13.63 2.76 11.45
CA PHE A 97 14.94 2.79 10.80
C PHE A 97 15.00 3.83 9.68
N ILE A 98 14.00 3.87 8.80
CA ILE A 98 13.92 4.84 7.70
C ILE A 98 13.86 6.26 8.26
N LYS A 99 13.00 6.53 9.24
CA LYS A 99 12.89 7.84 9.89
C LYS A 99 14.21 8.30 10.48
N SER A 100 14.89 7.42 11.21
CA SER A 100 16.18 7.76 11.83
C SER A 100 17.28 8.00 10.78
N THR A 101 17.31 7.21 9.72
CA THR A 101 18.28 7.34 8.63
C THR A 101 18.08 8.66 7.88
N LEU A 102 16.83 9.05 7.64
CA LEU A 102 16.48 10.25 6.88
C LEU A 102 16.44 11.53 7.72
N ALA A 103 16.53 11.45 9.05
CA ALA A 103 16.37 12.60 9.94
C ALA A 103 17.33 13.76 9.64
N ASN A 104 18.56 13.48 9.24
CA ASN A 104 19.60 14.48 8.99
C ASN A 104 19.92 14.70 7.50
N VAL A 105 19.15 14.08 6.61
CA VAL A 105 19.35 14.22 5.17
C VAL A 105 18.87 15.62 4.75
N LYS A 106 19.78 16.42 4.19
CA LYS A 106 19.50 17.81 3.77
C LYS A 106 18.84 17.87 2.39
N ASN A 107 19.33 17.06 1.44
CA ASN A 107 18.71 16.94 0.13
C ASN A 107 17.54 15.95 0.23
N ARG A 108 16.36 16.44 -0.03
CA ARG A 108 15.12 15.65 0.05
C ARG A 108 14.68 15.09 -1.29
N GLU A 109 15.40 15.39 -2.35
CA GLU A 109 15.11 14.91 -3.70
C GLU A 109 15.86 13.60 -3.97
N PHE A 110 15.21 12.68 -4.70
CA PHE A 110 15.85 11.48 -5.20
C PHE A 110 15.30 11.14 -6.59
N ILE A 111 16.19 10.63 -7.45
CA ILE A 111 15.87 10.33 -8.84
C ILE A 111 15.50 8.86 -8.95
N VAL A 112 14.39 8.60 -9.64
CA VAL A 112 13.91 7.25 -9.97
C VAL A 112 13.66 7.16 -11.47
N TYR A 113 13.72 5.94 -12.00
CA TYR A 113 13.32 5.73 -13.39
C TYR A 113 11.79 5.83 -13.51
N HIS A 114 11.07 4.91 -12.87
CA HIS A 114 9.62 4.84 -12.83
C HIS A 114 9.06 5.49 -11.56
N PRO A 115 8.01 6.34 -11.64
CA PRO A 115 7.48 7.10 -10.48
C PRO A 115 6.65 6.24 -9.53
N SER A 116 7.25 5.24 -8.93
CA SER A 116 6.57 4.29 -8.02
C SER A 116 6.66 4.63 -6.54
N TRP A 117 7.43 5.63 -6.15
CA TRP A 117 7.76 5.92 -4.75
C TRP A 117 6.95 7.05 -4.12
N GLY A 118 5.82 7.43 -4.71
CA GLY A 118 5.02 8.57 -4.27
C GLY A 118 4.59 8.49 -2.81
N TYR A 119 4.08 7.33 -2.37
CA TYR A 119 3.66 7.12 -0.97
C TYR A 119 4.84 7.15 0.00
N PHE A 120 5.97 6.53 -0.38
CA PHE A 120 7.19 6.56 0.42
C PHE A 120 7.73 7.99 0.56
N ALA A 121 7.84 8.70 -0.54
CA ALA A 121 8.30 10.08 -0.57
C ALA A 121 7.45 10.96 0.34
N LYS A 122 6.12 10.91 0.19
CA LYS A 122 5.19 11.67 1.01
C LYS A 122 5.30 11.33 2.50
N ARG A 123 5.50 10.06 2.87
CA ARG A 123 5.60 9.64 4.27
C ARG A 123 6.84 10.17 4.95
N TYR A 124 7.95 10.22 4.25
CA TYR A 124 9.25 10.57 4.81
C TYR A 124 9.74 11.97 4.42
N ASP A 125 8.83 12.81 3.93
CA ASP A 125 9.13 14.20 3.54
C ASP A 125 10.25 14.26 2.49
N LEU A 126 10.11 13.43 1.44
CA LEU A 126 11.02 13.37 0.30
C LEU A 126 10.27 13.77 -0.97
N GLU A 127 11.02 14.13 -2.00
CA GLU A 127 10.52 14.40 -3.34
C GLU A 127 11.14 13.43 -4.35
N GLN A 128 10.30 12.67 -5.07
CA GLN A 128 10.77 11.84 -6.16
C GLN A 128 10.78 12.62 -7.46
N ILE A 129 11.88 12.47 -8.21
CA ILE A 129 12.03 12.99 -9.56
C ILE A 129 12.10 11.79 -10.49
N ALA A 130 11.07 11.60 -11.34
CA ALA A 130 11.03 10.51 -12.29
C ALA A 130 11.70 10.90 -13.61
N ILE A 131 12.42 9.96 -14.20
CA ILE A 131 13.00 10.11 -15.55
C ILE A 131 11.95 9.72 -16.60
N GLU A 132 11.17 8.68 -16.34
CA GLU A 132 10.08 8.24 -17.18
C GLU A 132 8.91 9.22 -17.11
N VAL A 133 8.43 9.63 -18.27
CA VAL A 133 7.24 10.48 -18.42
C VAL A 133 6.22 9.73 -19.28
N ASP A 134 5.03 9.52 -18.73
CA ASP A 134 3.91 8.84 -19.43
C ASP A 134 4.24 7.46 -20.01
N GLY A 135 5.08 6.67 -19.30
CA GLY A 135 5.49 5.34 -19.77
C GLY A 135 6.41 5.36 -20.99
N LYS A 136 7.07 6.49 -21.26
CA LYS A 136 8.03 6.68 -22.37
C LYS A 136 9.40 7.07 -21.82
N GLU A 137 10.42 6.48 -22.43
CA GLU A 137 11.82 6.82 -22.19
C GLU A 137 12.20 8.14 -22.86
#